data_a2c2f49ca95a2e1711fff52f3b163134
#
_entry.id   a2c2f49ca95a2e1711fff52f3b163134
#
_cell.length_a   1.000
_cell.length_b   1.000
_cell.length_c   1.000
_cell.angle_alpha   90.00
_cell.angle_beta   90.00
_cell.angle_gamma   90.00
#
_symmetry.space_group_name_H-M   'P 1'
#
loop_
_entity.id
_entity.type
_entity.pdbx_description
1 polymer ?
#
loop_
_entity_poly.entity_id
_entity_poly.type
_entity_poly.pdbx_seq_one_letter_code
_entity_poly.pdbx_strand_id
1 'polypeptide(L)'
;MAKSNQSSTTTIRVVCAIIFLIFVFLYVYSYLSDMLALAQHVWSGGETHYNSLVGAVLITIVLYLIHVGVNALVRLPHRAFSLSFAPSLILLGVLSSATFHPDNSVSFVYSAVVACILLSIVAMAMKLLSDYAPCETKLHGGTSPLSLVAWWNYALLAVFFFVTFCMGNNDRYLHSTLSMEHRIMDGHYESALDVSSTDGTASMTMLRAYALSRQNELGERLFEYPVSGGSQALVPSGNVHTMLMPDSLFWRNLGGYPRADVQDIRQFLRKLQKQGIARPCVDDYMLTSYLLDKDLKGFAGEIVRVYDFRTQQEKDEELTAIMKKRKKLARLIGEQEANDSIPMPKTISPSGVKMKSPDELPKHYREALVLYTHLCSSRQLTYANSATETDYKEFQKLMRSKRKTKAEHDNALKTAYFGTYWWYYYKKP
;
A
#
# COMPACT_ATOMS: atom_id res chain seq x y z
N MET A 1 45.73 37.92 16.08
CA MET A 1 44.42 38.12 15.37
C MET A 1 44.19 37.19 14.18
N ALA A 2 45.19 36.79 13.39
CA ALA A 2 45.01 35.87 12.25
C ALA A 2 44.48 34.46 12.64
N LYS A 3 44.92 33.90 13.74
CA LYS A 3 44.52 32.57 14.21
C LYS A 3 43.03 32.48 14.63
N SER A 4 42.43 33.57 15.13
CA SER A 4 41.02 33.63 15.52
C SER A 4 40.08 33.69 14.32
N ASN A 5 40.45 34.35 13.21
CA ASN A 5 39.65 34.46 12.02
C ASN A 5 39.58 33.13 11.22
N GLN A 6 40.65 32.30 11.25
CA GLN A 6 40.73 31.02 10.59
C GLN A 6 39.86 29.96 11.26
N SER A 7 39.75 29.99 12.61
CA SER A 7 38.94 29.04 13.37
C SER A 7 37.44 29.22 13.14
N SER A 8 36.96 30.45 12.94
CA SER A 8 35.53 30.77 12.86
C SER A 8 34.95 30.60 11.44
N THR A 9 35.72 30.78 10.37
CA THR A 9 35.30 30.38 9.02
C THR A 9 35.21 28.87 8.89
N THR A 10 36.06 28.13 9.60
CA THR A 10 35.99 26.68 9.72
C THR A 10 34.69 26.26 10.42
N THR A 11 34.25 26.97 11.45
CA THR A 11 33.00 26.67 12.16
C THR A 11 31.77 26.77 11.24
N ILE A 12 31.66 27.83 10.42
CA ILE A 12 30.53 27.97 9.45
C ILE A 12 30.53 26.81 8.45
N ARG A 13 31.70 26.44 7.92
CA ARG A 13 31.85 25.32 6.98
C ARG A 13 31.43 23.99 7.61
N VAL A 14 31.84 23.73 8.84
CA VAL A 14 31.48 22.52 9.57
C VAL A 14 29.98 22.48 9.84
N VAL A 15 29.37 23.59 10.28
CA VAL A 15 27.92 23.63 10.49
C VAL A 15 27.14 23.37 9.21
N CYS A 16 27.50 24.02 8.08
CA CYS A 16 26.87 23.75 6.79
C CYS A 16 27.03 22.30 6.35
N ALA A 17 28.20 21.69 6.58
CA ALA A 17 28.43 20.28 6.25
C ALA A 17 27.57 19.35 7.11
N ILE A 18 27.43 19.63 8.40
CA ILE A 18 26.58 18.83 9.30
C ILE A 18 25.10 18.93 8.87
N ILE A 19 24.61 20.14 8.60
CA ILE A 19 23.23 20.37 8.11
C ILE A 19 23.01 19.61 6.78
N PHE A 20 23.95 19.69 5.85
CA PHE A 20 23.88 18.96 4.58
C PHE A 20 23.84 17.45 4.80
N LEU A 21 24.73 16.88 5.62
CA LEU A 21 24.80 15.45 5.89
C LEU A 21 23.48 14.95 6.53
N ILE A 22 22.95 15.67 7.53
CA ILE A 22 21.68 15.31 8.15
C ILE A 22 20.53 15.36 7.14
N PHE A 23 20.45 16.44 6.34
CA PHE A 23 19.40 16.55 5.33
C PHE A 23 19.47 15.42 4.30
N VAL A 24 20.63 15.19 3.71
CA VAL A 24 20.80 14.15 2.66
C VAL A 24 20.49 12.77 3.21
N PHE A 25 21.02 12.45 4.40
CA PHE A 25 20.76 11.15 5.04
C PHE A 25 19.27 10.93 5.30
N LEU A 26 18.60 11.89 5.93
CA LEU A 26 17.17 11.79 6.23
C LEU A 26 16.32 11.77 4.96
N TYR A 27 16.68 12.56 3.95
CA TYR A 27 15.96 12.60 2.68
C TYR A 27 16.06 11.26 1.94
N VAL A 28 17.26 10.67 1.85
CA VAL A 28 17.46 9.38 1.19
C VAL A 28 16.82 8.24 2.00
N TYR A 29 16.99 8.26 3.33
CA TYR A 29 16.48 7.21 4.21
C TYR A 29 14.95 7.17 4.27
N SER A 30 14.30 8.35 4.40
CA SER A 30 12.86 8.43 4.66
C SER A 30 12.02 8.64 3.39
N TYR A 31 12.50 9.44 2.45
CA TYR A 31 11.72 9.80 1.26
C TYR A 31 12.09 8.97 0.03
N LEU A 32 13.39 8.75 -0.19
CA LEU A 32 13.87 8.12 -1.43
C LEU A 32 14.01 6.61 -1.35
N SER A 33 13.93 6.04 -0.15
CA SER A 33 14.16 4.62 0.14
C SER A 33 13.34 3.68 -0.76
N ASP A 34 12.03 3.89 -0.84
CA ASP A 34 11.13 3.02 -1.60
C ASP A 34 11.38 3.12 -3.11
N MET A 35 11.70 4.33 -3.60
CA MET A 35 12.05 4.56 -5.01
C MET A 35 13.38 3.90 -5.39
N LEU A 36 14.37 3.94 -4.50
CA LEU A 36 15.65 3.27 -4.72
C LEU A 36 15.50 1.75 -4.66
N ALA A 37 14.65 1.24 -3.79
CA ALA A 37 14.31 -0.18 -3.74
C ALA A 37 13.70 -0.64 -5.08
N LEU A 38 12.75 0.12 -5.62
CA LEU A 38 12.17 -0.17 -6.92
C LEU A 38 13.19 -0.07 -8.07
N ALA A 39 14.02 0.99 -8.08
CA ALA A 39 15.05 1.15 -9.09
C ALA A 39 16.04 -0.03 -9.06
N GLN A 40 16.49 -0.45 -7.88
CA GLN A 40 17.36 -1.59 -7.72
C GLN A 40 16.69 -2.89 -8.16
N HIS A 41 15.42 -3.11 -7.79
CA HIS A 41 14.65 -4.28 -8.20
C HIS A 41 14.54 -4.37 -9.73
N VAL A 42 14.19 -3.26 -10.40
CA VAL A 42 14.08 -3.21 -11.87
C VAL A 42 15.43 -3.47 -12.54
N TRP A 43 16.52 -2.85 -12.07
CA TRP A 43 17.85 -3.01 -12.68
C TRP A 43 18.50 -4.36 -12.41
N SER A 44 18.20 -4.98 -11.26
CA SER A 44 18.73 -6.31 -10.93
C SER A 44 17.83 -7.47 -11.39
N GLY A 45 16.66 -7.18 -12.00
CA GLY A 45 15.68 -8.22 -12.32
C GLY A 45 15.12 -8.94 -11.08
N GLY A 46 15.14 -8.28 -9.92
CA GLY A 46 14.67 -8.84 -8.65
C GLY A 46 15.70 -9.69 -7.89
N GLU A 47 16.93 -9.81 -8.39
CA GLU A 47 17.96 -10.63 -7.74
C GLU A 47 18.54 -10.01 -6.47
N THR A 48 18.48 -8.67 -6.34
CA THR A 48 19.04 -7.96 -5.18
C THR A 48 17.99 -7.16 -4.43
N HIS A 49 18.16 -7.06 -3.12
CA HIS A 49 17.29 -6.31 -2.23
C HIS A 49 17.99 -5.06 -1.71
N TYR A 50 17.27 -3.92 -1.77
CA TYR A 50 17.78 -2.65 -1.27
C TYR A 50 17.69 -2.60 0.26
N ASN A 51 18.81 -2.18 0.88
CA ASN A 51 18.83 -1.89 2.31
C ASN A 51 18.86 -0.37 2.51
N SER A 52 17.80 0.18 3.08
CA SER A 52 17.59 1.63 3.23
C SER A 52 18.69 2.32 4.01
N LEU A 53 19.19 1.70 5.09
CA LEU A 53 20.26 2.27 5.91
C LEU A 53 21.58 2.31 5.15
N VAL A 54 21.96 1.18 4.55
CA VAL A 54 23.24 1.06 3.80
C VAL A 54 23.22 2.00 2.59
N GLY A 55 22.11 2.04 1.85
CA GLY A 55 21.97 2.93 0.71
C GLY A 55 22.01 4.41 1.11
N ALA A 56 21.34 4.80 2.17
CA ALA A 56 21.37 6.18 2.66
C ALA A 56 22.79 6.61 3.07
N VAL A 57 23.52 5.77 3.79
CA VAL A 57 24.91 6.04 4.19
C VAL A 57 25.81 6.18 2.97
N LEU A 58 25.77 5.21 2.02
CA LEU A 58 26.60 5.24 0.83
C LEU A 58 26.34 6.46 -0.05
N ILE A 59 25.09 6.77 -0.34
CA ILE A 59 24.72 7.93 -1.16
C ILE A 59 25.15 9.22 -0.46
N THR A 60 24.95 9.33 0.85
CA THR A 60 25.37 10.52 1.63
C THR A 60 26.88 10.72 1.55
N ILE A 61 27.67 9.65 1.67
CA ILE A 61 29.13 9.72 1.54
C ILE A 61 29.52 10.16 0.13
N VAL A 62 28.94 9.58 -0.91
CA VAL A 62 29.25 9.93 -2.31
C VAL A 62 28.93 11.40 -2.59
N LEU A 63 27.75 11.88 -2.18
CA LEU A 63 27.34 13.27 -2.36
C LEU A 63 28.24 14.25 -1.58
N TYR A 64 28.69 13.85 -0.38
CA TYR A 64 29.65 14.65 0.38
C TYR A 64 31.02 14.70 -0.28
N LEU A 65 31.52 13.58 -0.85
CA LEU A 65 32.77 13.56 -1.61
C LEU A 65 32.70 14.45 -2.86
N ILE A 66 31.56 14.51 -3.55
CA ILE A 66 31.36 15.45 -4.67
C ILE A 66 31.48 16.89 -4.16
N HIS A 67 30.85 17.24 -3.05
CA HIS A 67 30.99 18.56 -2.43
C HIS A 67 32.46 18.89 -2.12
N VAL A 68 33.19 17.95 -1.51
CA VAL A 68 34.63 18.15 -1.20
C VAL A 68 35.43 18.37 -2.48
N GLY A 69 35.19 17.59 -3.54
CA GLY A 69 35.81 17.76 -4.85
C GLY A 69 35.55 19.15 -5.46
N VAL A 70 34.29 19.60 -5.46
CA VAL A 70 33.91 20.92 -5.95
C VAL A 70 34.62 22.03 -5.16
N ASN A 71 34.64 21.91 -3.81
CA ASN A 71 35.29 22.89 -2.95
C ASN A 71 36.83 22.93 -3.13
N ALA A 72 37.42 21.83 -3.55
CA ALA A 72 38.85 21.78 -3.88
C ALA A 72 39.17 22.42 -5.24
N LEU A 73 38.25 22.29 -6.21
CA LEU A 73 38.44 22.83 -7.57
C LEU A 73 38.13 24.34 -7.65
N VAL A 74 37.13 24.80 -6.92
CA VAL A 74 36.63 26.19 -7.01
C VAL A 74 36.88 26.92 -5.71
N ARG A 75 37.63 28.01 -5.75
CA ARG A 75 37.90 28.88 -4.60
C ARG A 75 36.75 29.89 -4.42
N LEU A 76 35.68 29.48 -3.72
CA LEU A 76 34.52 30.35 -3.45
C LEU A 76 34.77 31.32 -2.29
N PRO A 77 34.23 32.55 -2.37
CA PRO A 77 34.26 33.48 -1.26
C PRO A 77 33.45 32.95 -0.07
N HIS A 78 33.79 33.33 1.18
CA HIS A 78 33.16 32.82 2.39
C HIS A 78 31.65 33.06 2.45
N ARG A 79 31.12 34.08 1.77
CA ARG A 79 29.68 34.39 1.70
C ARG A 79 28.90 33.45 0.81
N ALA A 80 29.56 32.73 -0.10
CA ALA A 80 28.92 31.82 -1.05
C ALA A 80 29.45 30.40 -0.94
N PHE A 81 30.01 29.99 0.22
CA PHE A 81 30.57 28.68 0.43
C PHE A 81 29.52 27.57 0.18
N SER A 82 28.26 27.78 0.58
CA SER A 82 27.19 26.79 0.41
C SER A 82 26.86 26.48 -1.06
N LEU A 83 27.31 27.32 -2.02
CA LEU A 83 27.16 27.04 -3.44
C LEU A 83 27.93 25.76 -3.86
N SER A 84 28.96 25.38 -3.11
CA SER A 84 29.71 24.12 -3.35
C SER A 84 28.90 22.83 -3.11
N PHE A 85 27.78 22.92 -2.37
CA PHE A 85 26.85 21.79 -2.19
C PHE A 85 25.86 21.65 -3.34
N ALA A 86 25.69 22.67 -4.19
CA ALA A 86 24.67 22.70 -5.24
C ALA A 86 24.78 21.50 -6.22
N PRO A 87 25.97 21.11 -6.74
CA PRO A 87 26.06 19.97 -7.64
C PRO A 87 25.60 18.67 -7.02
N SER A 88 25.92 18.44 -5.73
CA SER A 88 25.49 17.25 -4.99
C SER A 88 23.97 17.22 -4.80
N LEU A 89 23.37 18.38 -4.50
CA LEU A 89 21.93 18.51 -4.28
C LEU A 89 21.13 18.44 -5.59
N ILE A 90 21.66 18.97 -6.68
CA ILE A 90 21.06 18.80 -8.02
C ILE A 90 21.08 17.34 -8.42
N LEU A 91 22.21 16.64 -8.20
CA LEU A 91 22.29 15.20 -8.48
C LEU A 91 21.29 14.39 -7.64
N LEU A 92 21.15 14.74 -6.36
CA LEU A 92 20.11 14.14 -5.49
C LEU A 92 18.71 14.41 -6.02
N GLY A 93 18.44 15.63 -6.53
CA GLY A 93 17.19 15.99 -7.19
C GLY A 93 16.90 15.13 -8.42
N VAL A 94 17.91 14.86 -9.26
CA VAL A 94 17.77 13.93 -10.39
C VAL A 94 17.44 12.52 -9.92
N LEU A 95 18.16 12.04 -8.92
CA LEU A 95 17.92 10.70 -8.38
C LEU A 95 16.49 10.56 -7.81
N SER A 96 15.96 11.62 -7.20
CA SER A 96 14.61 11.62 -6.63
C SER A 96 13.49 11.84 -7.66
N SER A 97 13.81 12.24 -8.89
CA SER A 97 12.83 12.50 -9.96
C SER A 97 12.59 11.31 -10.89
N ALA A 98 13.04 10.12 -10.50
CA ALA A 98 12.82 8.90 -11.26
C ALA A 98 11.35 8.70 -11.62
N THR A 99 11.08 8.41 -12.90
CA THR A 99 9.74 8.04 -13.40
C THR A 99 9.74 6.58 -13.82
N PHE A 100 8.67 5.88 -13.48
CA PHE A 100 8.46 4.48 -13.83
C PHE A 100 7.49 4.39 -14.98
N HIS A 101 7.82 3.56 -15.97
CA HIS A 101 6.99 3.31 -17.14
C HIS A 101 6.32 1.94 -17.05
N PRO A 102 5.19 1.72 -17.76
CA PRO A 102 4.47 0.44 -17.77
C PRO A 102 5.30 -0.76 -18.27
N ASP A 103 6.39 -0.50 -18.98
CA ASP A 103 7.37 -1.50 -19.46
C ASP A 103 8.40 -1.91 -18.40
N ASN A 104 8.20 -1.54 -17.13
CA ASN A 104 9.14 -1.75 -16.03
C ASN A 104 10.50 -1.07 -16.26
N SER A 105 10.52 0.04 -16.97
CA SER A 105 11.72 0.85 -17.16
C SER A 105 11.72 2.09 -16.25
N VAL A 106 12.92 2.52 -15.85
CA VAL A 106 13.13 3.74 -15.07
C VAL A 106 13.73 4.79 -15.97
N SER A 107 13.13 5.98 -16.02
CA SER A 107 13.62 7.09 -16.82
C SER A 107 13.96 8.29 -15.97
N PHE A 108 15.08 8.94 -16.32
CA PHE A 108 15.57 10.18 -15.73
C PHE A 108 15.74 11.28 -16.80
N VAL A 109 15.29 11.07 -18.03
CA VAL A 109 15.64 11.92 -19.18
C VAL A 109 15.28 13.38 -18.95
N TYR A 110 14.04 13.67 -18.52
CA TYR A 110 13.60 15.04 -18.27
C TYR A 110 14.42 15.70 -17.16
N SER A 111 14.60 15.04 -16.05
CA SER A 111 15.34 15.55 -14.90
C SER A 111 16.84 15.71 -15.19
N ALA A 112 17.42 14.84 -16.00
CA ALA A 112 18.81 14.97 -16.45
C ALA A 112 19.02 16.26 -17.28
N VAL A 113 18.09 16.58 -18.18
CA VAL A 113 18.16 17.84 -18.96
C VAL A 113 18.05 19.06 -18.04
N VAL A 114 17.08 19.07 -17.12
CA VAL A 114 16.93 20.15 -16.14
C VAL A 114 18.18 20.28 -15.27
N ALA A 115 18.75 19.18 -14.81
CA ALA A 115 19.97 19.15 -14.02
C ALA A 115 21.16 19.72 -14.79
N CYS A 116 21.35 19.38 -16.08
CA CYS A 116 22.40 19.96 -16.91
C CYS A 116 22.29 21.48 -17.01
N ILE A 117 21.06 22.02 -17.16
CA ILE A 117 20.83 23.46 -17.19
C ILE A 117 21.17 24.09 -15.83
N LEU A 118 20.69 23.52 -14.73
CA LEU A 118 20.95 24.01 -13.38
C LEU A 118 22.45 23.94 -13.03
N LEU A 119 23.14 22.86 -13.39
CA LEU A 119 24.60 22.72 -13.18
C LEU A 119 25.37 23.76 -13.98
N SER A 120 24.94 24.08 -15.22
CA SER A 120 25.56 25.11 -16.04
C SER A 120 25.39 26.50 -15.42
N ILE A 121 24.20 26.82 -14.90
CA ILE A 121 23.93 28.08 -14.19
C ILE A 121 24.77 28.18 -12.91
N VAL A 122 24.82 27.12 -12.12
CA VAL A 122 25.63 27.07 -10.89
C VAL A 122 27.11 27.19 -11.20
N ALA A 123 27.62 26.50 -12.23
CA ALA A 123 29.03 26.61 -12.66
C ALA A 123 29.38 28.03 -13.10
N MET A 124 28.49 28.69 -13.88
CA MET A 124 28.66 30.08 -14.25
C MET A 124 28.66 31.03 -13.04
N ALA A 125 27.73 30.83 -12.10
CA ALA A 125 27.67 31.62 -10.87
C ALA A 125 28.94 31.44 -10.03
N MET A 126 29.44 30.20 -9.89
CA MET A 126 30.69 29.91 -9.19
C MET A 126 31.88 30.59 -9.83
N LYS A 127 31.97 30.59 -11.17
CA LYS A 127 33.04 31.23 -11.90
C LYS A 127 32.99 32.78 -11.73
N LEU A 128 31.81 33.36 -11.91
CA LEU A 128 31.63 34.82 -11.71
C LEU A 128 32.00 35.24 -10.30
N LEU A 129 31.55 34.48 -9.27
CA LEU A 129 31.88 34.81 -7.88
C LEU A 129 33.38 34.64 -7.58
N SER A 130 34.04 33.66 -8.20
CA SER A 130 35.49 33.46 -8.07
C SER A 130 36.28 34.59 -8.71
N ASP A 131 35.83 35.10 -9.88
CA ASP A 131 36.55 36.10 -10.66
C ASP A 131 36.32 37.53 -10.13
N TYR A 132 35.06 37.86 -9.74
CA TYR A 132 34.68 39.21 -9.35
C TYR A 132 34.66 39.49 -7.84
N ALA A 133 34.63 38.43 -7.00
CA ALA A 133 34.71 38.54 -5.55
C ALA A 133 35.87 37.66 -5.05
N PRO A 134 37.13 38.00 -5.34
CA PRO A 134 38.26 37.23 -4.86
C PRO A 134 38.24 37.17 -3.34
N CYS A 135 38.67 36.05 -2.80
CA CYS A 135 38.59 35.67 -1.40
C CYS A 135 38.90 36.86 -0.49
N GLU A 136 37.87 37.39 0.17
CA GLU A 136 38.01 38.51 1.11
C GLU A 136 38.94 38.13 2.23
N THR A 137 40.12 38.70 2.27
CA THR A 137 41.12 38.44 3.33
C THR A 137 40.73 39.11 4.65
N LYS A 138 39.75 40.05 4.65
CA LYS A 138 39.22 40.69 5.84
C LYS A 138 37.69 40.58 5.88
N LEU A 139 37.17 39.69 6.68
CA LEU A 139 35.74 39.61 6.96
C LEU A 139 35.32 40.80 7.85
N HIS A 140 34.66 41.82 7.27
CA HIS A 140 33.95 42.82 8.02
C HIS A 140 32.58 42.26 8.46
N GLY A 141 32.51 41.73 9.66
CA GLY A 141 31.29 41.14 10.24
C GLY A 141 31.63 39.87 10.96
N GLY A 142 31.16 39.72 12.14
CA GLY A 142 31.53 38.66 13.09
C GLY A 142 31.53 37.24 12.49
N THR A 143 32.43 36.47 12.96
CA THR A 143 32.72 35.09 12.52
C THR A 143 31.93 34.04 13.34
N SER A 144 30.94 34.50 14.07
CA SER A 144 30.00 33.68 14.82
C SER A 144 29.13 32.85 13.85
N PRO A 145 28.71 31.64 14.23
CA PRO A 145 27.72 30.85 13.46
C PRO A 145 26.37 31.57 13.28
N LEU A 146 26.14 32.70 13.97
CA LEU A 146 24.99 33.58 13.85
C LEU A 146 25.31 34.87 13.08
N SER A 147 26.49 34.98 12.45
CA SER A 147 26.86 36.14 11.64
C SER A 147 26.03 36.26 10.37
N LEU A 148 25.97 37.48 9.79
CA LEU A 148 25.29 37.73 8.49
C LEU A 148 25.82 36.80 7.38
N VAL A 149 27.13 36.50 7.39
CA VAL A 149 27.77 35.58 6.43
C VAL A 149 27.27 34.17 6.61
N ALA A 150 27.09 33.71 7.86
CA ALA A 150 26.51 32.39 8.17
C ALA A 150 25.05 32.33 7.68
N TRP A 151 24.24 33.33 7.97
CA TRP A 151 22.84 33.37 7.53
C TRP A 151 22.70 33.36 5.99
N TRP A 152 23.54 34.01 5.24
CA TRP A 152 23.55 33.91 3.76
C TRP A 152 23.85 32.48 3.29
N ASN A 153 24.79 31.79 3.92
CA ASN A 153 25.11 30.40 3.57
C ASN A 153 23.96 29.45 3.94
N TYR A 154 23.32 29.65 5.11
CA TYR A 154 22.16 28.82 5.50
C TYR A 154 20.96 29.07 4.61
N ALA A 155 20.67 30.32 4.25
CA ALA A 155 19.60 30.67 3.32
C ALA A 155 19.83 30.03 1.94
N LEU A 156 21.05 30.10 1.40
CA LEU A 156 21.40 29.50 0.13
C LEU A 156 21.26 27.97 0.17
N LEU A 157 21.70 27.34 1.26
CA LEU A 157 21.54 25.90 1.46
C LEU A 157 20.06 25.51 1.55
N ALA A 158 19.24 26.28 2.25
CA ALA A 158 17.79 26.07 2.32
C ALA A 158 17.12 26.17 0.95
N VAL A 159 17.55 27.13 0.11
CA VAL A 159 17.06 27.25 -1.28
C VAL A 159 17.39 25.96 -2.07
N PHE A 160 18.60 25.44 -1.96
CA PHE A 160 18.96 24.21 -2.65
C PHE A 160 18.20 22.99 -2.12
N PHE A 161 17.94 22.89 -0.83
CA PHE A 161 17.07 21.85 -0.27
C PHE A 161 15.65 21.93 -0.84
N PHE A 162 15.12 23.14 -0.92
CA PHE A 162 13.80 23.37 -1.52
C PHE A 162 13.78 22.98 -3.01
N VAL A 163 14.79 23.36 -3.78
CA VAL A 163 14.92 22.97 -5.20
C VAL A 163 15.00 21.44 -5.35
N THR A 164 15.81 20.78 -4.51
CA THR A 164 15.92 19.31 -4.51
C THR A 164 14.56 18.67 -4.23
N PHE A 165 13.82 19.19 -3.26
CA PHE A 165 12.48 18.70 -2.93
C PHE A 165 11.49 18.91 -4.08
N CYS A 166 11.53 20.07 -4.74
CA CYS A 166 10.66 20.36 -5.91
C CYS A 166 10.98 19.51 -7.14
N MET A 167 12.23 19.01 -7.26
CA MET A 167 12.62 18.09 -8.34
C MET A 167 12.15 16.66 -8.10
N GLY A 168 11.83 16.30 -6.84
CA GLY A 168 11.40 14.94 -6.47
C GLY A 168 10.12 14.52 -7.17
N ASN A 169 9.94 13.21 -7.34
CA ASN A 169 8.70 12.64 -7.83
C ASN A 169 7.62 12.75 -6.75
N ASN A 170 6.58 13.55 -6.99
CA ASN A 170 5.48 13.79 -6.06
C ASN A 170 4.28 12.86 -6.30
N ASP A 171 4.45 11.77 -7.03
CA ASP A 171 3.38 10.80 -7.24
C ASP A 171 3.06 10.05 -5.93
N ARG A 172 2.03 10.55 -5.24
CA ARG A 172 1.56 9.97 -3.98
C ARG A 172 1.12 8.52 -4.13
N TYR A 173 0.55 8.17 -5.29
CA TYR A 173 0.12 6.81 -5.56
C TYR A 173 1.31 5.86 -5.60
N LEU A 174 2.36 6.24 -6.34
CA LEU A 174 3.59 5.46 -6.43
C LEU A 174 4.22 5.24 -5.05
N HIS A 175 4.43 6.32 -4.29
CA HIS A 175 5.03 6.25 -2.96
C HIS A 175 4.19 5.40 -1.98
N SER A 176 2.86 5.56 -1.96
CA SER A 176 2.01 4.79 -1.06
C SER A 176 1.98 3.31 -1.44
N THR A 177 1.94 2.99 -2.74
CA THR A 177 1.95 1.59 -3.21
C THR A 177 3.27 0.91 -2.86
N LEU A 178 4.41 1.54 -3.14
CA LEU A 178 5.73 1.02 -2.82
C LEU A 178 5.94 0.83 -1.32
N SER A 179 5.55 1.82 -0.53
CA SER A 179 5.65 1.73 0.94
C SER A 179 4.79 0.60 1.49
N MET A 180 3.61 0.38 0.92
CA MET A 180 2.73 -0.72 1.31
C MET A 180 3.32 -2.08 0.92
N GLU A 181 3.83 -2.23 -0.31
CA GLU A 181 4.48 -3.46 -0.76
C GLU A 181 5.69 -3.82 0.09
N HIS A 182 6.56 -2.84 0.38
CA HIS A 182 7.73 -3.02 1.22
C HIS A 182 7.34 -3.56 2.61
N ARG A 183 6.38 -2.93 3.29
CA ARG A 183 5.91 -3.37 4.61
C ARG A 183 5.27 -4.76 4.57
N ILE A 184 4.55 -5.10 3.50
CA ILE A 184 3.99 -6.44 3.30
C ILE A 184 5.11 -7.48 3.15
N MET A 185 6.15 -7.16 2.38
CA MET A 185 7.30 -8.06 2.19
C MET A 185 8.06 -8.30 3.50
N ASP A 186 8.16 -7.28 4.36
CA ASP A 186 8.74 -7.38 5.70
C ASP A 186 7.82 -8.10 6.70
N GLY A 187 6.59 -8.44 6.31
CA GLY A 187 5.61 -9.09 7.18
C GLY A 187 4.88 -8.16 8.16
N HIS A 188 5.05 -6.84 8.00
CA HIS A 188 4.40 -5.82 8.84
C HIS A 188 3.02 -5.44 8.28
N TYR A 189 2.07 -6.39 8.29
CA TYR A 189 0.77 -6.23 7.62
C TYR A 189 -0.07 -5.08 8.18
N GLU A 190 -0.10 -4.90 9.51
CA GLU A 190 -0.87 -3.81 10.13
C GLU A 190 -0.32 -2.45 9.73
N SER A 191 0.99 -2.25 9.83
CA SER A 191 1.60 -0.99 9.41
C SER A 191 1.48 -0.73 7.90
N ALA A 192 1.33 -1.79 7.08
CA ALA A 192 1.04 -1.66 5.65
C ALA A 192 -0.37 -1.11 5.42
N LEU A 193 -1.34 -1.53 6.23
CA LEU A 193 -2.72 -1.03 6.18
C LEU A 193 -2.86 0.42 6.61
N ASP A 194 -1.96 0.90 7.49
CA ASP A 194 -1.89 2.31 7.93
C ASP A 194 -1.39 3.26 6.83
N VAL A 195 -0.85 2.72 5.73
CA VAL A 195 -0.46 3.57 4.60
C VAL A 195 -1.68 4.27 4.03
N SER A 196 -1.79 5.55 4.35
CA SER A 196 -2.91 6.40 3.94
C SER A 196 -2.87 6.64 2.43
N SER A 197 -3.77 5.99 1.70
CA SER A 197 -4.10 6.35 0.32
C SER A 197 -5.57 6.78 0.29
N THR A 198 -5.80 8.05 -0.03
CA THR A 198 -7.15 8.58 -0.24
C THR A 198 -7.77 8.01 -1.51
N ASP A 199 -6.96 7.49 -2.42
CA ASP A 199 -7.38 6.97 -3.70
C ASP A 199 -7.41 5.44 -3.66
N GLY A 200 -8.59 4.87 -3.85
CA GLY A 200 -8.77 3.42 -3.97
C GLY A 200 -8.45 2.98 -5.39
N THR A 201 -7.23 2.54 -5.66
CA THR A 201 -6.89 1.88 -6.92
C THR A 201 -7.06 0.36 -6.79
N ALA A 202 -7.12 -0.32 -7.93
CA ALA A 202 -7.24 -1.77 -7.95
C ALA A 202 -6.01 -2.45 -7.32
N SER A 203 -4.78 -1.96 -7.60
CA SER A 203 -3.56 -2.49 -6.99
C SER A 203 -3.52 -2.29 -5.47
N MET A 204 -3.94 -1.12 -4.97
CA MET A 204 -4.06 -0.89 -3.52
C MET A 204 -5.12 -1.80 -2.88
N THR A 205 -6.23 -2.06 -3.58
CA THR A 205 -7.26 -3.01 -3.11
C THR A 205 -6.68 -4.42 -2.99
N MET A 206 -5.88 -4.86 -3.97
CA MET A 206 -5.20 -6.15 -3.97
C MET A 206 -4.22 -6.29 -2.79
N LEU A 207 -3.38 -5.29 -2.58
CA LEU A 207 -2.40 -5.29 -1.48
C LEU A 207 -3.09 -5.33 -0.12
N ARG A 208 -4.17 -4.55 0.07
CA ARG A 208 -4.99 -4.57 1.29
C ARG A 208 -5.65 -5.92 1.51
N ALA A 209 -6.26 -6.49 0.45
CA ALA A 209 -6.87 -7.80 0.53
C ALA A 209 -5.83 -8.88 0.92
N TYR A 210 -4.62 -8.81 0.36
CA TYR A 210 -3.53 -9.70 0.75
C TYR A 210 -3.14 -9.52 2.23
N ALA A 211 -2.86 -8.29 2.67
CA ALA A 211 -2.46 -8.01 4.04
C ALA A 211 -3.53 -8.47 5.06
N LEU A 212 -4.80 -8.13 4.80
CA LEU A 212 -5.94 -8.56 5.62
C LEU A 212 -6.15 -10.08 5.62
N SER A 213 -5.92 -10.74 4.48
CA SER A 213 -6.03 -12.20 4.41
C SER A 213 -4.96 -12.90 5.25
N ARG A 214 -3.77 -12.29 5.37
CA ARG A 214 -2.69 -12.79 6.24
C ARG A 214 -2.99 -12.66 7.72
N GLN A 215 -3.89 -11.74 8.09
CA GLN A 215 -4.39 -11.51 9.44
C GLN A 215 -5.73 -12.23 9.72
N ASN A 216 -6.35 -12.86 8.72
CA ASN A 216 -7.70 -13.43 8.75
C ASN A 216 -8.80 -12.38 9.00
N GLU A 217 -8.58 -11.15 8.58
CA GLU A 217 -9.49 -10.00 8.78
C GLU A 217 -10.11 -9.49 7.48
N LEU A 218 -9.99 -10.25 6.37
CA LEU A 218 -10.46 -9.81 5.05
C LEU A 218 -11.95 -9.44 5.04
N GLY A 219 -12.79 -10.28 5.62
CA GLY A 219 -14.24 -10.02 5.74
C GLY A 219 -14.63 -8.99 6.81
N GLU A 220 -13.72 -8.67 7.72
CA GLU A 220 -13.96 -7.72 8.82
C GLU A 220 -13.64 -6.27 8.42
N ARG A 221 -12.52 -6.05 7.69
CA ARG A 221 -11.95 -4.70 7.55
C ARG A 221 -11.80 -4.18 6.11
N LEU A 222 -11.99 -5.01 5.07
CA LEU A 222 -11.69 -4.57 3.69
C LEU A 222 -12.43 -3.28 3.28
N PHE A 223 -13.70 -3.15 3.62
CA PHE A 223 -14.52 -1.98 3.25
C PHE A 223 -14.31 -0.77 4.17
N GLU A 224 -13.44 -0.86 5.18
CA GLU A 224 -12.96 0.30 5.94
C GLU A 224 -11.99 1.16 5.12
N TYR A 225 -11.49 0.63 4.03
CA TYR A 225 -10.60 1.31 3.09
C TYR A 225 -11.32 1.67 1.79
N PRO A 226 -10.82 2.65 1.04
CA PRO A 226 -11.28 2.89 -0.33
C PRO A 226 -10.99 1.67 -1.20
N VAL A 227 -12.02 1.09 -1.80
CA VAL A 227 -11.94 -0.13 -2.60
C VAL A 227 -12.32 0.15 -4.04
N SER A 228 -11.58 -0.41 -5.01
CA SER A 228 -11.78 -0.21 -6.44
C SER A 228 -11.43 -1.48 -7.24
N GLY A 229 -11.92 -1.57 -8.49
CA GLY A 229 -11.56 -2.66 -9.42
C GLY A 229 -12.44 -3.91 -9.36
N GLY A 230 -13.44 -3.96 -8.45
CA GLY A 230 -14.32 -5.15 -8.34
C GLY A 230 -13.57 -6.41 -7.90
N SER A 231 -14.11 -7.59 -8.20
CA SER A 231 -13.50 -8.88 -7.82
C SER A 231 -12.13 -9.13 -8.47
N GLN A 232 -11.88 -8.55 -9.65
CA GLN A 232 -10.59 -8.68 -10.34
C GLN A 232 -9.44 -8.01 -9.58
N ALA A 233 -9.75 -7.05 -8.71
CA ALA A 233 -8.75 -6.39 -7.86
C ALA A 233 -8.27 -7.24 -6.67
N LEU A 234 -8.69 -8.47 -6.52
CA LEU A 234 -8.26 -9.33 -5.41
C LEU A 234 -6.95 -10.07 -5.68
N VAL A 235 -6.56 -10.22 -6.93
CA VAL A 235 -5.36 -10.96 -7.35
C VAL A 235 -4.65 -10.26 -8.49
N PRO A 236 -3.34 -10.52 -8.69
CA PRO A 236 -2.61 -10.02 -9.86
C PRO A 236 -3.28 -10.49 -11.15
N SER A 237 -3.68 -9.55 -12.02
CA SER A 237 -4.31 -9.86 -13.31
C SER A 237 -4.28 -8.65 -14.23
N GLY A 238 -3.87 -8.81 -15.49
CA GLY A 238 -3.91 -7.78 -16.51
C GLY A 238 -3.41 -6.41 -16.05
N ASN A 239 -4.33 -5.52 -15.65
CA ASN A 239 -4.02 -4.15 -15.21
C ASN A 239 -3.74 -4.03 -13.70
N VAL A 240 -3.84 -5.12 -12.95
CA VAL A 240 -3.62 -5.14 -11.50
C VAL A 240 -2.33 -5.91 -11.22
N HIS A 241 -1.26 -5.19 -10.95
CA HIS A 241 0.06 -5.76 -10.71
C HIS A 241 0.78 -5.04 -9.58
N THR A 242 1.79 -5.69 -9.06
CA THR A 242 2.71 -5.18 -8.05
C THR A 242 3.95 -4.59 -8.72
N MET A 243 4.69 -3.77 -7.99
CA MET A 243 5.93 -3.13 -8.46
C MET A 243 7.18 -3.81 -7.90
N LEU A 244 7.17 -4.14 -6.61
CA LEU A 244 8.28 -4.79 -5.89
C LEU A 244 7.94 -6.22 -5.50
N MET A 245 6.70 -6.44 -5.10
CA MET A 245 6.26 -7.71 -4.54
C MET A 245 6.05 -8.73 -5.66
N PRO A 246 6.68 -9.91 -5.63
CA PRO A 246 6.48 -10.92 -6.67
C PRO A 246 5.07 -11.51 -6.57
N ASP A 247 4.39 -11.65 -7.70
CA ASP A 247 3.04 -12.25 -7.81
C ASP A 247 2.95 -13.65 -7.19
N SER A 248 4.08 -14.36 -7.15
CA SER A 248 4.17 -15.69 -6.54
C SER A 248 3.74 -15.72 -5.06
N LEU A 249 3.86 -14.61 -4.34
CA LEU A 249 3.41 -14.52 -2.94
C LEU A 249 1.89 -14.59 -2.83
N PHE A 250 1.16 -13.95 -3.74
CA PHE A 250 -0.31 -14.05 -3.81
C PHE A 250 -0.77 -15.47 -4.08
N TRP A 251 -0.18 -16.10 -5.10
CA TRP A 251 -0.55 -17.45 -5.51
C TRP A 251 -0.23 -18.48 -4.44
N ARG A 252 0.92 -18.34 -3.78
CA ARG A 252 1.30 -19.17 -2.63
C ARG A 252 0.34 -18.98 -1.45
N ASN A 253 -0.17 -17.76 -1.22
CA ASN A 253 -1.16 -17.48 -0.17
C ASN A 253 -2.49 -18.19 -0.46
N LEU A 254 -2.89 -18.33 -1.73
CA LEU A 254 -4.11 -19.01 -2.15
C LEU A 254 -3.95 -20.54 -2.25
N GLY A 255 -2.72 -21.05 -2.38
CA GLY A 255 -2.43 -22.50 -2.44
C GLY A 255 -2.12 -23.04 -3.83
N GLY A 256 -2.09 -22.21 -4.88
CA GLY A 256 -1.76 -22.69 -6.22
C GLY A 256 -1.52 -21.58 -7.21
N TYR A 257 -0.79 -21.89 -8.28
CA TYR A 257 -0.42 -20.95 -9.35
C TYR A 257 -1.38 -21.07 -10.54
N PRO A 258 -1.81 -19.96 -11.14
CA PRO A 258 -2.57 -20.01 -12.39
C PRO A 258 -1.65 -20.41 -13.55
N ARG A 259 -2.22 -21.11 -14.54
CA ARG A 259 -1.49 -21.49 -15.78
C ARG A 259 -1.50 -20.38 -16.84
N ALA A 260 -2.41 -19.44 -16.71
CA ALA A 260 -2.60 -18.27 -17.57
C ALA A 260 -3.21 -17.15 -16.75
N ASP A 261 -3.28 -15.94 -17.33
CA ASP A 261 -3.91 -14.80 -16.67
C ASP A 261 -5.31 -15.12 -16.15
N VAL A 262 -5.57 -14.73 -14.91
CA VAL A 262 -6.85 -15.00 -14.23
C VAL A 262 -7.89 -14.00 -14.71
N GLN A 263 -8.72 -14.42 -15.66
CA GLN A 263 -9.84 -13.60 -16.16
C GLN A 263 -11.05 -13.62 -15.23
N ASP A 264 -11.28 -14.73 -14.53
CA ASP A 264 -12.33 -14.88 -13.51
C ASP A 264 -11.74 -15.50 -12.26
N ILE A 265 -11.61 -14.70 -11.24
CA ILE A 265 -11.07 -15.10 -9.95
C ILE A 265 -11.89 -16.23 -9.32
N ARG A 266 -13.23 -16.20 -9.43
CA ARG A 266 -14.12 -17.19 -8.80
C ARG A 266 -13.92 -18.56 -9.43
N GLN A 267 -13.73 -18.63 -10.74
CA GLN A 267 -13.42 -19.90 -11.41
C GLN A 267 -12.06 -20.44 -10.95
N PHE A 268 -11.07 -19.59 -10.82
CA PHE A 268 -9.75 -19.99 -10.32
C PHE A 268 -9.82 -20.51 -8.88
N LEU A 269 -10.46 -19.78 -7.96
CA LEU A 269 -10.62 -20.19 -6.56
C LEU A 269 -11.40 -21.51 -6.45
N ARG A 270 -12.48 -21.69 -7.21
CA ARG A 270 -13.23 -22.96 -7.27
C ARG A 270 -12.38 -24.12 -7.77
N LYS A 271 -11.48 -23.87 -8.70
CA LYS A 271 -10.55 -24.91 -9.17
C LYS A 271 -9.60 -25.36 -8.06
N LEU A 272 -9.03 -24.41 -7.29
CA LEU A 272 -8.19 -24.73 -6.12
C LEU A 272 -8.95 -25.54 -5.09
N GLN A 273 -10.20 -25.17 -4.78
CA GLN A 273 -11.07 -25.91 -3.86
C GLN A 273 -11.36 -27.32 -4.36
N LYS A 274 -11.67 -27.50 -5.64
CA LYS A 274 -11.91 -28.83 -6.24
C LYS A 274 -10.67 -29.73 -6.24
N GLN A 275 -9.49 -29.14 -6.37
CA GLN A 275 -8.21 -29.85 -6.33
C GLN A 275 -7.75 -30.17 -4.89
N GLY A 276 -8.42 -29.63 -3.87
CA GLY A 276 -8.05 -29.82 -2.46
C GLY A 276 -6.75 -29.15 -2.05
N ILE A 277 -6.25 -28.17 -2.83
CA ILE A 277 -5.02 -27.42 -2.56
C ILE A 277 -5.30 -26.00 -2.04
N ALA A 278 -6.57 -25.61 -2.00
CA ALA A 278 -7.00 -24.31 -1.50
C ALA A 278 -6.58 -24.09 -0.05
N ARG A 279 -6.03 -22.92 0.26
CA ARG A 279 -5.77 -22.53 1.65
C ARG A 279 -7.03 -21.96 2.31
N PRO A 280 -7.10 -21.90 3.66
CA PRO A 280 -8.28 -21.40 4.40
C PRO A 280 -8.78 -20.02 3.96
N CYS A 281 -7.87 -19.11 3.61
CA CYS A 281 -8.22 -17.77 3.16
C CYS A 281 -9.00 -17.73 1.83
N VAL A 282 -8.98 -18.82 1.04
CA VAL A 282 -9.68 -18.89 -0.26
C VAL A 282 -11.20 -18.75 -0.07
N ASP A 283 -11.76 -19.25 1.03
CA ASP A 283 -13.18 -19.09 1.32
C ASP A 283 -13.55 -17.61 1.53
N ASP A 284 -12.71 -16.84 2.25
CA ASP A 284 -12.90 -15.40 2.44
C ASP A 284 -12.68 -14.61 1.14
N TYR A 285 -11.69 -14.99 0.30
CA TYR A 285 -11.52 -14.40 -1.03
C TYR A 285 -12.74 -14.64 -1.93
N MET A 286 -13.32 -15.85 -1.89
CA MET A 286 -14.52 -16.19 -2.65
C MET A 286 -15.70 -15.31 -2.22
N LEU A 287 -15.98 -15.26 -0.92
CA LEU A 287 -17.08 -14.44 -0.36
C LEU A 287 -16.89 -12.95 -0.69
N THR A 288 -15.67 -12.43 -0.48
CA THR A 288 -15.33 -11.04 -0.77
C THR A 288 -15.46 -10.71 -2.26
N SER A 289 -15.16 -11.66 -3.17
CA SER A 289 -15.33 -11.45 -4.60
C SER A 289 -16.77 -11.15 -5.01
N TYR A 290 -17.74 -11.82 -4.38
CA TYR A 290 -19.15 -11.53 -4.59
C TYR A 290 -19.55 -10.16 -4.04
N LEU A 291 -19.02 -9.78 -2.86
CA LEU A 291 -19.29 -8.48 -2.25
C LEU A 291 -18.73 -7.32 -3.10
N LEU A 292 -17.54 -7.48 -3.65
CA LEU A 292 -16.92 -6.47 -4.53
C LEU A 292 -17.70 -6.24 -5.83
N ASP A 293 -18.31 -7.29 -6.36
CA ASP A 293 -19.17 -7.20 -7.54
C ASP A 293 -20.64 -6.88 -7.19
N LYS A 294 -20.95 -6.67 -5.92
CA LYS A 294 -22.31 -6.40 -5.40
C LYS A 294 -23.32 -7.52 -5.69
N ASP A 295 -22.84 -8.75 -5.90
CA ASP A 295 -23.69 -9.92 -6.12
C ASP A 295 -24.11 -10.55 -4.78
N LEU A 296 -25.12 -9.98 -4.18
CA LEU A 296 -25.69 -10.46 -2.90
C LEU A 296 -26.28 -11.86 -2.99
N LYS A 297 -26.80 -12.27 -4.17
CA LYS A 297 -27.38 -13.60 -4.35
C LYS A 297 -26.29 -14.66 -4.41
N GLY A 298 -25.23 -14.41 -5.17
CA GLY A 298 -24.06 -15.27 -5.22
C GLY A 298 -23.39 -15.40 -3.86
N PHE A 299 -23.25 -14.27 -3.14
CA PHE A 299 -22.74 -14.24 -1.77
C PHE A 299 -23.58 -15.11 -0.82
N ALA A 300 -24.91 -14.95 -0.82
CA ALA A 300 -25.81 -15.73 0.03
C ALA A 300 -25.78 -17.22 -0.28
N GLY A 301 -25.58 -17.60 -1.54
CA GLY A 301 -25.41 -19.01 -1.96
C GLY A 301 -24.06 -19.60 -1.55
N GLU A 302 -23.00 -18.80 -1.49
CA GLU A 302 -21.66 -19.26 -1.14
C GLU A 302 -21.41 -19.27 0.37
N ILE A 303 -21.95 -18.32 1.13
CA ILE A 303 -21.71 -18.19 2.57
C ILE A 303 -22.21 -19.41 3.35
N VAL A 304 -23.31 -20.04 2.92
CA VAL A 304 -23.85 -21.28 3.53
C VAL A 304 -22.94 -22.51 3.33
N ARG A 305 -21.93 -22.41 2.49
CA ARG A 305 -20.91 -23.47 2.29
C ARG A 305 -19.73 -23.30 3.24
N VAL A 306 -19.55 -22.11 3.80
CA VAL A 306 -18.44 -21.73 4.69
C VAL A 306 -18.91 -21.66 6.14
N TYR A 307 -20.11 -21.15 6.36
CA TYR A 307 -20.73 -21.00 7.67
C TYR A 307 -21.94 -21.92 7.80
N ASP A 308 -22.07 -22.58 8.94
CA ASP A 308 -23.18 -23.53 9.21
C ASP A 308 -24.32 -22.82 9.92
N PHE A 309 -25.30 -22.35 9.14
CA PHE A 309 -26.50 -21.66 9.63
C PHE A 309 -27.56 -22.58 10.20
N ARG A 310 -27.37 -23.91 10.17
CA ARG A 310 -28.33 -24.88 10.71
C ARG A 310 -28.34 -24.82 12.23
N THR A 311 -29.52 -24.85 12.80
CA THR A 311 -29.70 -24.96 14.25
C THR A 311 -29.22 -26.33 14.74
N GLN A 312 -28.95 -26.46 16.02
CA GLN A 312 -28.52 -27.77 16.58
C GLN A 312 -29.59 -28.84 16.37
N GLN A 313 -30.86 -28.47 16.50
CA GLN A 313 -31.99 -29.34 16.26
C GLN A 313 -32.04 -29.86 14.81
N GLU A 314 -31.86 -28.96 13.82
CA GLU A 314 -31.80 -29.35 12.41
C GLU A 314 -30.62 -30.27 12.09
N LYS A 315 -29.47 -30.06 12.73
CA LYS A 315 -28.29 -30.94 12.62
C LYS A 315 -28.59 -32.34 13.17
N ASP A 316 -29.21 -32.43 14.32
CA ASP A 316 -29.55 -33.69 14.96
C ASP A 316 -30.63 -34.44 14.17
N GLU A 317 -31.63 -33.73 13.65
CA GLU A 317 -32.66 -34.32 12.77
C GLU A 317 -32.07 -34.82 11.45
N GLU A 318 -31.20 -34.04 10.80
CA GLU A 318 -30.50 -34.44 9.56
C GLU A 318 -29.63 -35.68 9.79
N LEU A 319 -28.84 -35.68 10.87
CA LEU A 319 -28.00 -36.81 11.24
C LEU A 319 -28.83 -38.06 11.48
N THR A 320 -29.93 -37.96 12.23
CA THR A 320 -30.87 -39.05 12.50
C THR A 320 -31.50 -39.59 11.22
N ALA A 321 -31.91 -38.70 10.30
CA ALA A 321 -32.47 -39.08 9.01
C ALA A 321 -31.45 -39.80 8.12
N ILE A 322 -30.21 -39.33 8.09
CA ILE A 322 -29.10 -39.98 7.35
C ILE A 322 -28.78 -41.35 7.93
N MET A 323 -28.66 -41.47 9.25
CA MET A 323 -28.42 -42.76 9.90
C MET A 323 -29.55 -43.78 9.64
N LYS A 324 -30.81 -43.31 9.66
CA LYS A 324 -31.96 -44.16 9.32
C LYS A 324 -31.90 -44.63 7.87
N LYS A 325 -31.56 -43.74 6.92
CA LYS A 325 -31.38 -44.13 5.50
C LYS A 325 -30.21 -45.10 5.30
N ARG A 326 -29.04 -44.84 5.92
CA ARG A 326 -27.90 -45.76 5.88
C ARG A 326 -28.24 -47.12 6.40
N LYS A 327 -28.91 -47.24 7.57
CA LYS A 327 -29.33 -48.49 8.18
C LYS A 327 -30.32 -49.26 7.28
N LYS A 328 -31.20 -48.54 6.56
CA LYS A 328 -32.12 -49.18 5.60
C LYS A 328 -31.37 -49.71 4.38
N LEU A 329 -30.42 -48.95 3.86
CA LEU A 329 -29.63 -49.31 2.66
C LEU A 329 -28.62 -50.42 2.99
N ALA A 330 -28.00 -50.42 4.16
CA ALA A 330 -27.07 -51.42 4.64
C ALA A 330 -27.69 -52.82 4.69
N ARG A 331 -28.99 -52.93 4.97
CA ARG A 331 -29.75 -54.20 4.93
C ARG A 331 -29.90 -54.74 3.51
N LEU A 332 -29.75 -53.91 2.48
CA LEU A 332 -29.95 -54.28 1.07
C LEU A 332 -28.64 -54.57 0.33
N ILE A 333 -27.61 -53.78 0.58
CA ILE A 333 -26.37 -53.80 -0.19
C ILE A 333 -25.10 -53.97 0.68
N GLY A 334 -25.24 -54.06 2.01
CA GLY A 334 -24.11 -54.12 2.95
C GLY A 334 -23.75 -52.75 3.55
N GLU A 335 -23.11 -52.78 4.73
CA GLU A 335 -22.82 -51.58 5.51
C GLU A 335 -21.83 -50.65 4.80
N GLN A 336 -20.82 -51.18 4.14
CA GLN A 336 -19.76 -50.40 3.49
C GLN A 336 -20.28 -49.68 2.26
N GLU A 337 -21.00 -50.32 1.38
CA GLU A 337 -21.64 -49.71 0.19
C GLU A 337 -22.75 -48.72 0.57
N ALA A 338 -23.48 -48.93 1.67
CA ALA A 338 -24.47 -47.99 2.17
C ALA A 338 -23.84 -46.72 2.74
N ASN A 339 -22.67 -46.81 3.39
CA ASN A 339 -21.93 -45.69 3.89
C ASN A 339 -21.33 -44.85 2.77
N ASP A 340 -20.84 -45.48 1.70
CA ASP A 340 -20.27 -44.78 0.52
C ASP A 340 -21.36 -44.13 -0.32
N SER A 341 -22.57 -44.75 -0.39
CA SER A 341 -23.70 -44.23 -1.16
C SER A 341 -24.43 -43.06 -0.52
N ILE A 342 -24.41 -42.92 0.81
CA ILE A 342 -25.07 -41.83 1.53
C ILE A 342 -24.01 -41.06 2.35
N PRO A 343 -23.49 -39.93 1.84
CA PRO A 343 -22.47 -39.17 2.54
C PRO A 343 -23.03 -38.55 3.84
N MET A 344 -22.15 -38.37 4.83
CA MET A 344 -22.47 -37.62 6.06
C MET A 344 -22.67 -36.13 5.75
N PRO A 345 -23.38 -35.39 6.62
CA PRO A 345 -23.55 -33.97 6.47
C PRO A 345 -22.17 -33.26 6.31
N LYS A 346 -22.09 -32.33 5.42
CA LYS A 346 -20.86 -31.58 5.23
C LYS A 346 -20.61 -30.68 6.45
N THR A 347 -19.50 -30.95 7.13
CA THR A 347 -19.01 -30.13 8.28
C THR A 347 -17.74 -29.37 7.93
N ILE A 348 -17.30 -29.51 6.70
CA ILE A 348 -16.05 -28.93 6.18
C ILE A 348 -16.38 -27.97 5.04
N SER A 349 -15.77 -26.80 5.06
CA SER A 349 -15.87 -25.76 4.01
C SER A 349 -15.23 -26.24 2.70
N PRO A 350 -15.46 -25.58 1.58
CA PRO A 350 -14.82 -25.92 0.31
C PRO A 350 -13.29 -25.89 0.33
N SER A 351 -12.68 -25.12 1.22
CA SER A 351 -11.23 -25.06 1.43
C SER A 351 -10.70 -26.07 2.45
N GLY A 352 -11.53 -27.04 2.87
CA GLY A 352 -11.11 -28.14 3.75
C GLY A 352 -11.03 -27.79 5.23
N VAL A 353 -11.56 -26.64 5.65
CA VAL A 353 -11.61 -26.21 7.05
C VAL A 353 -12.98 -26.54 7.65
N LYS A 354 -13.04 -26.79 8.96
CA LYS A 354 -14.33 -26.95 9.65
C LYS A 354 -15.20 -25.69 9.43
N MET A 355 -16.48 -25.90 9.09
CA MET A 355 -17.43 -24.80 8.92
C MET A 355 -17.51 -23.96 10.20
N LYS A 356 -17.50 -22.64 10.05
CA LYS A 356 -17.55 -21.69 11.15
C LYS A 356 -19.00 -21.51 11.65
N SER A 357 -19.16 -21.06 12.90
CA SER A 357 -20.46 -20.67 13.44
C SER A 357 -20.93 -19.34 12.83
N PRO A 358 -22.24 -19.11 12.65
CA PRO A 358 -22.78 -17.82 12.28
C PRO A 358 -22.47 -16.69 13.27
N ASP A 359 -22.15 -17.03 14.52
CA ASP A 359 -21.73 -16.05 15.54
C ASP A 359 -20.34 -15.47 15.27
N GLU A 360 -19.52 -16.20 14.50
CA GLU A 360 -18.17 -15.80 14.09
C GLU A 360 -18.14 -15.00 12.78
N LEU A 361 -19.32 -14.57 12.29
CA LEU A 361 -19.41 -13.81 11.03
C LEU A 361 -18.69 -12.47 11.13
N PRO A 362 -17.78 -12.16 10.22
CA PRO A 362 -17.18 -10.84 10.08
C PRO A 362 -18.21 -9.74 9.87
N LYS A 363 -17.86 -8.52 10.27
CA LYS A 363 -18.71 -7.32 10.18
C LYS A 363 -19.37 -7.15 8.81
N HIS A 364 -18.57 -7.15 7.76
CA HIS A 364 -19.06 -6.89 6.41
C HIS A 364 -19.94 -8.02 5.85
N TYR A 365 -19.74 -9.25 6.30
CA TYR A 365 -20.63 -10.36 5.94
C TYR A 365 -21.97 -10.24 6.63
N ARG A 366 -22.00 -9.81 7.90
CA ARG A 366 -23.25 -9.50 8.62
C ARG A 366 -24.02 -8.38 7.94
N GLU A 367 -23.32 -7.29 7.61
CA GLU A 367 -23.87 -6.15 6.87
C GLU A 367 -24.46 -6.55 5.52
N ALA A 368 -23.76 -7.40 4.77
CA ALA A 368 -24.21 -7.92 3.48
C ALA A 368 -25.42 -8.85 3.60
N LEU A 369 -25.47 -9.70 4.62
CA LEU A 369 -26.63 -10.56 4.88
C LEU A 369 -27.87 -9.76 5.25
N VAL A 370 -27.75 -8.74 6.10
CA VAL A 370 -28.86 -7.83 6.42
C VAL A 370 -29.34 -7.14 5.13
N LEU A 371 -28.42 -6.64 4.31
CA LEU A 371 -28.77 -6.01 3.04
C LEU A 371 -29.49 -7.00 2.08
N TYR A 372 -28.99 -8.24 2.00
CA TYR A 372 -29.61 -9.31 1.21
C TYR A 372 -31.06 -9.58 1.67
N THR A 373 -31.31 -9.65 2.99
CA THR A 373 -32.67 -9.89 3.53
C THR A 373 -33.64 -8.76 3.18
N HIS A 374 -33.17 -7.51 3.04
CA HIS A 374 -34.02 -6.38 2.69
C HIS A 374 -34.22 -6.19 1.18
N LEU A 375 -33.26 -6.56 0.35
CA LEU A 375 -33.32 -6.33 -1.10
C LEU A 375 -33.84 -7.53 -1.89
N CYS A 376 -33.65 -8.76 -1.41
CA CYS A 376 -34.01 -9.96 -2.15
C CYS A 376 -35.34 -10.54 -1.69
N SER A 377 -36.33 -10.59 -2.59
CA SER A 377 -37.67 -11.15 -2.32
C SER A 377 -37.66 -12.68 -2.21
N SER A 378 -36.84 -13.37 -3.03
CA SER A 378 -36.65 -14.80 -3.00
C SER A 378 -35.47 -15.14 -2.10
N ARG A 379 -35.73 -15.44 -0.85
CA ARG A 379 -34.68 -15.70 0.16
C ARG A 379 -34.34 -17.18 0.24
N GLN A 380 -33.08 -17.52 0.03
CA GLN A 380 -32.55 -18.85 0.28
C GLN A 380 -32.00 -18.97 1.71
N LEU A 381 -31.69 -17.83 2.35
CA LEU A 381 -31.13 -17.74 3.69
C LEU A 381 -31.85 -16.64 4.46
N THR A 382 -32.25 -16.95 5.70
CA THR A 382 -32.76 -15.97 6.67
C THR A 382 -31.68 -15.73 7.71
N TYR A 383 -31.26 -14.49 7.84
CA TYR A 383 -30.29 -14.07 8.85
C TYR A 383 -30.90 -12.91 9.65
N ALA A 384 -30.86 -13.00 10.97
CA ALA A 384 -31.32 -11.98 11.87
C ALA A 384 -30.21 -11.64 12.88
N ASN A 385 -29.81 -10.37 12.90
CA ASN A 385 -28.93 -9.80 13.91
C ASN A 385 -29.49 -8.43 14.30
N SER A 386 -30.02 -8.35 15.51
CA SER A 386 -30.77 -7.16 15.96
C SER A 386 -29.92 -5.88 15.97
N ALA A 387 -28.65 -5.97 16.34
CA ALA A 387 -27.73 -4.82 16.36
C ALA A 387 -27.47 -4.31 14.93
N THR A 388 -26.99 -5.17 14.03
CA THR A 388 -26.72 -4.82 12.64
C THR A 388 -27.96 -4.35 11.89
N GLU A 389 -29.13 -4.90 12.22
CA GLU A 389 -30.39 -4.47 11.62
C GLU A 389 -30.84 -3.10 12.10
N THR A 390 -30.59 -2.75 13.35
CA THR A 390 -30.85 -1.41 13.89
C THR A 390 -29.97 -0.38 13.19
N ASP A 391 -28.66 -0.65 13.08
CA ASP A 391 -27.70 0.21 12.37
C ASP A 391 -28.11 0.42 10.90
N TYR A 392 -28.58 -0.65 10.24
CA TYR A 392 -29.04 -0.55 8.84
C TYR A 392 -30.32 0.31 8.71
N LYS A 393 -31.25 0.22 9.66
CA LYS A 393 -32.44 1.09 9.69
C LYS A 393 -32.06 2.57 9.87
N GLU A 394 -31.07 2.85 10.71
CA GLU A 394 -30.53 4.20 10.87
C GLU A 394 -29.84 4.71 9.61
N PHE A 395 -29.04 3.86 8.94
CA PHE A 395 -28.46 4.16 7.63
C PHE A 395 -29.55 4.51 6.61
N GLN A 396 -30.62 3.70 6.50
CA GLN A 396 -31.74 3.97 5.59
C GLN A 396 -32.48 5.29 5.94
N LYS A 397 -32.68 5.58 7.23
CA LYS A 397 -33.28 6.84 7.68
C LYS A 397 -32.39 8.03 7.26
N LEU A 398 -31.11 7.93 7.43
CA LEU A 398 -30.16 8.98 6.99
C LEU A 398 -30.15 9.13 5.47
N MET A 399 -30.15 8.03 4.72
CA MET A 399 -30.26 8.02 3.26
C MET A 399 -31.50 8.72 2.73
N ARG A 400 -32.64 8.58 3.42
CA ARG A 400 -33.92 9.20 3.05
C ARG A 400 -34.10 10.61 3.60
N SER A 401 -33.21 11.07 4.48
CA SER A 401 -33.33 12.38 5.12
C SER A 401 -33.09 13.49 4.10
N LYS A 402 -34.00 14.50 4.10
CA LYS A 402 -33.82 15.70 3.26
C LYS A 402 -32.87 16.66 3.96
N ARG A 403 -31.71 16.90 3.36
CA ARG A 403 -30.75 17.94 3.76
C ARG A 403 -30.75 19.07 2.74
N LYS A 404 -30.23 20.24 3.14
CA LYS A 404 -30.27 21.47 2.32
C LYS A 404 -29.53 21.30 0.98
N THR A 405 -28.39 20.59 0.98
CA THR A 405 -27.63 20.33 -0.23
C THR A 405 -27.27 18.85 -0.37
N LYS A 406 -27.06 18.39 -1.63
CA LYS A 406 -26.59 17.03 -1.92
C LYS A 406 -25.23 16.77 -1.28
N ALA A 407 -24.33 17.77 -1.32
CA ALA A 407 -22.98 17.66 -0.74
C ALA A 407 -23.02 17.47 0.79
N GLU A 408 -23.87 18.21 1.51
CA GLU A 408 -24.07 18.02 2.97
C GLU A 408 -24.61 16.65 3.30
N HIS A 409 -25.53 16.13 2.47
CA HIS A 409 -26.09 14.80 2.65
C HIS A 409 -25.02 13.71 2.44
N ASP A 410 -24.25 13.82 1.35
CA ASP A 410 -23.20 12.86 1.03
C ASP A 410 -22.06 12.88 2.05
N ASN A 411 -21.67 14.07 2.53
CA ASN A 411 -20.68 14.20 3.61
C ASN A 411 -21.14 13.57 4.93
N ALA A 412 -22.41 13.78 5.29
CA ALA A 412 -22.96 13.19 6.51
C ALA A 412 -23.02 11.66 6.44
N LEU A 413 -23.46 11.12 5.30
CA LEU A 413 -23.45 9.67 5.06
C LEU A 413 -22.01 9.11 5.08
N LYS A 414 -21.07 9.81 4.45
CA LYS A 414 -19.65 9.41 4.46
C LYS A 414 -19.09 9.41 5.88
N THR A 415 -19.33 10.45 6.65
CA THR A 415 -18.81 10.56 8.02
C THR A 415 -19.36 9.47 8.94
N ALA A 416 -20.64 9.08 8.77
CA ALA A 416 -21.29 8.11 9.64
C ALA A 416 -21.06 6.65 9.21
N TYR A 417 -20.98 6.38 7.91
CA TYR A 417 -21.03 5.01 7.37
C TYR A 417 -19.90 4.65 6.41
N PHE A 418 -18.90 5.53 6.19
CA PHE A 418 -17.66 5.11 5.53
C PHE A 418 -17.04 3.98 6.33
N GLY A 419 -16.63 2.92 5.65
CA GLY A 419 -16.13 1.72 6.34
C GLY A 419 -17.21 0.70 6.64
N THR A 420 -18.41 0.84 6.05
CA THR A 420 -19.43 -0.20 6.03
C THR A 420 -19.64 -0.73 4.61
N TYR A 421 -20.06 -1.99 4.50
CA TYR A 421 -20.44 -2.56 3.20
C TYR A 421 -21.61 -1.81 2.56
N TRP A 422 -22.54 -1.27 3.36
CA TRP A 422 -23.69 -0.48 2.85
C TRP A 422 -23.24 0.77 2.12
N TRP A 423 -22.26 1.50 2.67
CA TRP A 423 -21.68 2.66 1.98
C TRP A 423 -21.07 2.24 0.64
N TYR A 424 -20.27 1.17 0.61
CA TYR A 424 -19.69 0.63 -0.62
C TYR A 424 -20.77 0.24 -1.63
N TYR A 425 -21.85 -0.44 -1.18
CA TYR A 425 -22.91 -0.92 -2.06
C TYR A 425 -23.67 0.22 -2.74
N TYR A 426 -24.05 1.27 -1.99
CA TYR A 426 -24.91 2.36 -2.50
C TYR A 426 -24.14 3.54 -3.10
N LYS A 427 -22.92 3.85 -2.63
CA LYS A 427 -22.21 5.09 -2.97
C LYS A 427 -20.97 4.92 -3.83
N LYS A 428 -20.57 3.70 -4.16
CA LYS A 428 -19.48 3.53 -5.10
C LYS A 428 -19.87 4.08 -6.47
N PRO A 429 -19.05 4.98 -7.08
CA PRO A 429 -19.21 5.42 -8.45
C PRO A 429 -19.13 4.28 -9.45
#